data_78099ca70a6f744c00df3e010eb68863
#
_entry.id   78099ca70a6f744c00df3e010eb68863
#
_cell.length_a   1.000
_cell.length_b   1.000
_cell.length_c   1.000
_cell.angle_alpha   90.00
_cell.angle_beta   90.00
_cell.angle_gamma   90.00
#
_symmetry.space_group_name_H-M   'P 1'
#
loop_
_entity.id
_entity.type
_entity.pdbx_description
1 polymer ?
#
loop_
_entity_poly.entity_id
_entity_poly.type
_entity_poly.pdbx_seq_one_letter_code
_entity_poly.pdbx_strand_id
1 'polypeptide(L)'
;MPRSSSRSPRCCWPSRSTRLAHGWVADRLGDPTARLHGRLTLNPLPHLDPLGALAFVVAGFGWAKPVPVNAANLRNPARDMLLVGAAGPLANFALAFVGLVALVLSRRAGLPDLVAEPVAGILLWVFQFNLALGIFNLIPLPPLDGGHFLPYVLPRAAGDLIRRLEQIGPLVLIVLVMSGATRYIVGPAFRALVEVYVSVVRLIL
;
A
#
# COMPACT_ATOMS: atom_id res chain seq x y z
N MET A 1 -20.43 -7.61 33.55
CA MET A 1 -19.74 -6.54 32.84
C MET A 1 -19.53 -6.99 31.40
N PRO A 2 -20.17 -6.39 30.39
CA PRO A 2 -20.01 -6.81 29.00
C PRO A 2 -18.73 -6.17 28.42
N ARG A 3 -17.89 -7.01 27.82
CA ARG A 3 -16.70 -6.60 27.10
C ARG A 3 -17.13 -5.81 25.85
N SER A 4 -16.84 -4.51 25.80
CA SER A 4 -16.98 -3.69 24.61
C SER A 4 -15.98 -4.19 23.57
N SER A 5 -16.48 -4.95 22.58
CA SER A 5 -15.71 -5.26 21.38
C SER A 5 -15.60 -3.98 20.55
N SER A 6 -14.51 -3.26 20.71
CA SER A 6 -14.12 -2.20 19.78
C SER A 6 -13.79 -2.86 18.43
N ARG A 7 -14.79 -2.96 17.56
CA ARG A 7 -14.58 -3.29 16.16
C ARG A 7 -13.88 -2.09 15.53
N SER A 8 -12.55 -2.13 15.48
CA SER A 8 -11.80 -1.20 14.65
C SER A 8 -12.25 -1.36 13.20
N PRO A 9 -12.59 -0.28 12.48
CA PRO A 9 -12.99 -0.35 11.08
C PRO A 9 -11.81 -0.91 10.27
N ARG A 10 -12.00 -2.10 9.69
CA ARG A 10 -11.01 -2.76 8.80
C ARG A 10 -11.03 -2.04 7.46
N CYS A 11 -10.37 -0.89 7.40
CA CYS A 11 -10.22 -0.11 6.19
C CYS A 11 -9.19 -0.76 5.25
N CYS A 12 -9.64 -1.50 4.24
CA CYS A 12 -8.83 -1.82 3.05
C CYS A 12 -8.75 -0.59 2.13
N TRP A 13 -8.24 0.52 2.67
CA TRP A 13 -8.02 1.74 1.91
C TRP A 13 -6.58 1.74 1.42
N PRO A 14 -6.30 1.54 0.11
CA PRO A 14 -4.94 1.73 -0.40
C PRO A 14 -4.50 3.14 -0.05
N SER A 15 -3.33 3.26 0.55
CA SER A 15 -2.87 4.54 1.07
C SER A 15 -2.79 5.56 -0.08
N ARG A 16 -3.20 6.80 0.17
CA ARG A 16 -3.14 7.90 -0.81
C ARG A 16 -1.72 8.10 -1.33
N SER A 17 -0.75 7.89 -0.47
CA SER A 17 0.67 7.96 -0.77
C SER A 17 1.10 6.94 -1.83
N THR A 18 0.61 5.71 -1.77
CA THR A 18 0.89 4.68 -2.78
C THR A 18 0.43 5.13 -4.16
N ARG A 19 -0.80 5.67 -4.26
CA ARG A 19 -1.36 6.15 -5.53
C ARG A 19 -0.68 7.38 -6.06
N LEU A 20 -0.39 8.34 -5.17
CA LEU A 20 0.37 9.53 -5.53
C LEU A 20 1.76 9.14 -6.05
N ALA A 21 2.41 8.16 -5.41
CA ALA A 21 3.72 7.67 -5.84
C ALA A 21 3.66 7.06 -7.24
N HIS A 22 2.68 6.18 -7.53
CA HIS A 22 2.49 5.62 -8.86
C HIS A 22 2.29 6.71 -9.92
N GLY A 23 1.36 7.62 -9.70
CA GLY A 23 1.07 8.69 -10.64
C GLY A 23 2.25 9.65 -10.83
N TRP A 24 2.97 9.96 -9.75
CA TRP A 24 4.14 10.83 -9.81
C TRP A 24 5.31 10.20 -10.56
N VAL A 25 5.58 8.91 -10.32
CA VAL A 25 6.63 8.18 -11.05
C VAL A 25 6.25 8.03 -12.51
N ALA A 26 4.98 7.69 -12.84
CA ALA A 26 4.50 7.62 -14.22
C ALA A 26 4.68 8.97 -14.96
N ASP A 27 4.30 10.09 -14.33
CA ASP A 27 4.47 11.44 -14.90
C ASP A 27 5.95 11.77 -15.15
N ARG A 28 6.86 11.40 -14.24
CA ARG A 28 8.31 11.57 -14.42
C ARG A 28 8.88 10.71 -15.55
N LEU A 29 8.28 9.57 -15.82
CA LEU A 29 8.70 8.63 -16.87
C LEU A 29 8.04 8.92 -18.24
N GLY A 30 7.20 9.95 -18.31
CA GLY A 30 6.64 10.47 -19.57
C GLY A 30 5.13 10.27 -19.73
N ASP A 31 4.44 9.66 -18.77
CA ASP A 31 2.98 9.52 -18.82
C ASP A 31 2.25 10.61 -18.00
N PRO A 32 1.73 11.68 -18.65
CA PRO A 32 1.03 12.76 -17.96
C PRO A 32 -0.41 12.40 -17.59
N THR A 33 -0.87 11.17 -17.84
CA THR A 33 -2.28 10.79 -17.70
C THR A 33 -2.81 11.07 -16.30
N ALA A 34 -2.08 10.68 -15.25
CA ALA A 34 -2.48 10.92 -13.86
C ALA A 34 -2.61 12.42 -13.55
N ARG A 35 -1.69 13.25 -14.07
CA ARG A 35 -1.71 14.71 -13.91
C ARG A 35 -2.90 15.34 -14.63
N LEU A 36 -3.12 14.98 -15.88
CA LEU A 36 -4.24 15.50 -16.70
C LEU A 36 -5.61 15.17 -16.09
N HIS A 37 -5.73 14.03 -15.40
CA HIS A 37 -6.94 13.66 -14.68
C HIS A 37 -7.04 14.24 -13.26
N GLY A 38 -6.14 15.16 -12.87
CA GLY A 38 -6.12 15.77 -11.54
C GLY A 38 -5.88 14.79 -10.39
N ARG A 39 -5.17 13.66 -10.68
CA ARG A 39 -4.91 12.59 -9.69
C ARG A 39 -3.62 12.79 -8.91
N LEU A 40 -2.73 13.71 -9.31
CA LEU A 40 -1.51 14.07 -8.59
C LEU A 40 -1.81 15.07 -7.47
N THR A 41 -2.66 14.68 -6.54
CA THR A 41 -3.07 15.53 -5.42
C THR A 41 -3.22 14.72 -4.13
N LEU A 42 -2.92 15.36 -3.00
CA LEU A 42 -3.20 14.81 -1.67
C LEU A 42 -4.68 14.99 -1.26
N ASN A 43 -5.46 15.77 -2.03
CA ASN A 43 -6.90 15.88 -1.79
C ASN A 43 -7.57 14.51 -1.96
N PRO A 44 -8.37 14.04 -0.99
CA PRO A 44 -9.05 12.74 -1.06
C PRO A 44 -10.17 12.70 -2.10
N LEU A 45 -10.84 13.81 -2.36
CA LEU A 45 -12.07 13.86 -3.14
C LEU A 45 -11.93 13.28 -4.56
N PRO A 46 -10.89 13.61 -5.34
CA PRO A 46 -10.69 13.02 -6.65
C PRO A 46 -10.49 11.49 -6.65
N HIS A 47 -10.04 10.92 -5.53
CA HIS A 47 -9.75 9.49 -5.39
C HIS A 47 -10.94 8.67 -4.89
N LEU A 48 -12.01 9.33 -4.43
CA LEU A 48 -13.20 8.64 -3.95
C LEU A 48 -13.99 8.03 -5.11
N ASP A 49 -14.37 6.78 -4.94
CA ASP A 49 -15.37 6.11 -5.75
C ASP A 49 -16.70 6.12 -4.98
N PRO A 50 -17.77 6.72 -5.51
CA PRO A 50 -19.04 6.78 -4.79
C PRO A 50 -19.60 5.41 -4.43
N LEU A 51 -19.47 4.43 -5.35
CA LEU A 51 -19.91 3.05 -5.12
C LEU A 51 -19.01 2.35 -4.10
N GLY A 52 -17.67 2.56 -4.21
CA GLY A 52 -16.72 2.03 -3.24
C GLY A 52 -16.93 2.63 -1.84
N ALA A 53 -17.29 3.92 -1.74
CA ALA A 53 -17.62 4.57 -0.48
C ALA A 53 -18.94 4.02 0.11
N LEU A 54 -19.96 3.83 -0.72
CA LEU A 54 -21.22 3.24 -0.30
C LEU A 54 -21.03 1.79 0.18
N ALA A 55 -20.29 0.99 -0.56
CA ALA A 55 -19.96 -0.38 -0.17
C ALA A 55 -19.20 -0.43 1.17
N PHE A 56 -18.33 0.55 1.42
CA PHE A 56 -17.63 0.67 2.69
C PHE A 56 -18.60 0.92 3.87
N VAL A 57 -19.57 1.79 3.69
CA VAL A 57 -20.58 2.10 4.73
C VAL A 57 -21.48 0.89 5.01
N VAL A 58 -21.91 0.16 3.95
CA VAL A 58 -22.88 -0.94 4.07
C VAL A 58 -22.18 -2.26 4.47
N ALA A 59 -21.07 -2.60 3.84
CA ALA A 59 -20.41 -3.90 3.96
C ALA A 59 -19.09 -3.86 4.76
N GLY A 60 -18.62 -2.66 5.18
CA GLY A 60 -17.32 -2.50 5.84
C GLY A 60 -16.12 -2.72 4.92
N PHE A 61 -16.38 -2.85 3.61
CA PHE A 61 -15.38 -3.03 2.55
C PHE A 61 -15.67 -2.04 1.43
N GLY A 62 -14.63 -1.33 0.96
CA GLY A 62 -14.76 -0.36 -0.12
C GLY A 62 -13.49 -0.25 -0.94
N TRP A 63 -13.63 0.34 -2.12
CA TRP A 63 -12.50 0.64 -3.00
C TRP A 63 -12.51 2.11 -3.37
N ALA A 64 -11.39 2.57 -3.89
CA ALA A 64 -11.26 3.91 -4.40
C ALA A 64 -10.79 3.86 -5.85
N LYS A 65 -11.09 4.92 -6.62
CA LYS A 65 -10.74 5.00 -8.04
C LYS A 65 -9.24 4.78 -8.25
N PRO A 66 -8.83 3.90 -9.18
CA PRO A 66 -7.42 3.72 -9.51
C PRO A 66 -6.83 5.00 -10.13
N VAL A 67 -5.52 5.17 -10.00
CA VAL A 67 -4.78 6.19 -10.76
C VAL A 67 -4.53 5.64 -12.16
N PRO A 68 -5.00 6.31 -13.22
CA PRO A 68 -4.77 5.84 -14.57
C PRO A 68 -3.29 6.01 -14.94
N VAL A 69 -2.69 4.93 -15.45
CA VAL A 69 -1.35 4.93 -16.04
C VAL A 69 -1.46 4.34 -17.44
N ASN A 70 -0.96 5.09 -18.44
CA ASN A 70 -0.95 4.63 -19.82
C ASN A 70 0.46 4.20 -20.22
N ALA A 71 0.68 2.89 -20.30
CA ALA A 71 1.98 2.34 -20.66
C ALA A 71 2.49 2.81 -22.03
N ALA A 72 1.61 3.19 -22.95
CA ALA A 72 2.00 3.68 -24.28
C ALA A 72 2.70 5.05 -24.25
N ASN A 73 2.49 5.84 -23.18
CA ASN A 73 3.12 7.14 -23.00
C ASN A 73 4.49 7.05 -22.33
N LEU A 74 4.82 5.90 -21.74
CA LEU A 74 6.11 5.69 -21.06
C LEU A 74 7.24 5.56 -22.07
N ARG A 75 8.43 6.06 -21.73
CA ARG A 75 9.60 6.03 -22.62
C ARG A 75 10.05 4.59 -22.93
N ASN A 76 10.06 3.74 -21.91
CA ASN A 76 10.34 2.32 -21.99
C ASN A 76 9.25 1.54 -21.27
N PRO A 77 8.09 1.26 -21.92
CA PRO A 77 6.90 0.74 -21.26
C PRO A 77 7.17 -0.44 -20.33
N ALA A 78 8.00 -1.38 -20.78
CA ALA A 78 8.35 -2.55 -20.00
C ALA A 78 9.05 -2.15 -18.69
N ARG A 79 10.23 -1.52 -18.75
CA ARG A 79 11.01 -1.12 -17.59
C ARG A 79 10.27 -0.11 -16.70
N ASP A 80 9.61 0.85 -17.32
CA ASP A 80 9.00 1.96 -16.60
C ASP A 80 7.77 1.51 -15.80
N MET A 81 7.00 0.52 -16.31
CA MET A 81 5.93 -0.11 -15.54
C MET A 81 6.41 -0.82 -14.29
N LEU A 82 7.63 -1.39 -14.29
CA LEU A 82 8.23 -1.92 -13.07
C LEU A 82 8.49 -0.83 -12.04
N LEU A 83 9.05 0.30 -12.48
CA LEU A 83 9.33 1.43 -11.60
C LEU A 83 8.05 2.03 -11.03
N VAL A 84 7.02 2.14 -11.87
CA VAL A 84 5.68 2.55 -11.42
C VAL A 84 5.14 1.56 -10.40
N GLY A 85 5.16 0.26 -10.67
CA GLY A 85 4.69 -0.78 -9.74
C GLY A 85 5.47 -0.78 -8.41
N ALA A 86 6.80 -0.55 -8.46
CA ALA A 86 7.63 -0.46 -7.26
C ALA A 86 7.37 0.80 -6.42
N ALA A 87 6.94 1.89 -7.05
CA ALA A 87 6.77 3.18 -6.38
C ALA A 87 5.77 3.13 -5.22
N GLY A 88 4.70 2.34 -5.35
CA GLY A 88 3.70 2.16 -4.30
C GLY A 88 4.27 1.53 -3.03
N PRO A 89 4.79 0.31 -3.11
CA PRO A 89 5.43 -0.35 -1.97
C PRO A 89 6.56 0.47 -1.35
N LEU A 90 7.42 1.11 -2.17
CA LEU A 90 8.50 1.96 -1.67
C LEU A 90 7.99 3.17 -0.90
N ALA A 91 6.91 3.82 -1.37
CA ALA A 91 6.29 4.92 -0.64
C ALA A 91 5.71 4.47 0.71
N ASN A 92 5.12 3.26 0.76
CA ASN A 92 4.63 2.68 2.00
C ASN A 92 5.77 2.38 2.97
N PHE A 93 6.88 1.81 2.50
CA PHE A 93 8.06 1.58 3.33
C PHE A 93 8.66 2.88 3.85
N ALA A 94 8.78 3.90 3.02
CA ALA A 94 9.25 5.22 3.45
C ALA A 94 8.35 5.84 4.53
N LEU A 95 7.02 5.77 4.36
CA LEU A 95 6.06 6.26 5.37
C LEU A 95 6.10 5.44 6.66
N ALA A 96 6.27 4.13 6.58
CA ALA A 96 6.48 3.30 7.76
C ALA A 96 7.73 3.76 8.51
N PHE A 97 8.84 4.03 7.80
CA PHE A 97 10.06 4.53 8.42
C PHE A 97 9.85 5.88 9.12
N VAL A 98 9.25 6.84 8.42
CA VAL A 98 8.93 8.15 9.00
C VAL A 98 8.01 8.01 10.22
N GLY A 99 7.00 7.13 10.15
CA GLY A 99 6.09 6.85 11.27
C GLY A 99 6.83 6.31 12.49
N LEU A 100 7.78 5.39 12.30
CA LEU A 100 8.58 4.82 13.40
C LEU A 100 9.54 5.87 14.00
N VAL A 101 10.23 6.65 13.16
CA VAL A 101 11.10 7.74 13.63
C VAL A 101 10.29 8.76 14.44
N ALA A 102 9.15 9.20 13.92
CA ALA A 102 8.26 10.12 14.60
C ALA A 102 7.75 9.56 15.93
N LEU A 103 7.44 8.25 16.01
CA LEU A 103 7.04 7.56 17.21
C LEU A 103 8.15 7.62 18.28
N VAL A 104 9.39 7.32 17.91
CA VAL A 104 10.52 7.38 18.86
C VAL A 104 10.76 8.80 19.34
N LEU A 105 10.72 9.78 18.44
CA LEU A 105 10.88 11.20 18.79
C LEU A 105 9.75 11.71 19.68
N SER A 106 8.50 11.33 19.44
CA SER A 106 7.36 11.72 20.28
C SER A 106 7.47 11.17 21.70
N ARG A 107 8.01 9.94 21.87
CA ARG A 107 8.27 9.35 23.20
C ARG A 107 9.39 10.06 23.94
N ARG A 108 10.35 10.64 23.23
CA ARG A 108 11.46 11.42 23.85
C ARG A 108 11.08 12.87 24.15
N ALA A 109 10.02 13.39 23.54
CA ALA A 109 9.64 14.81 23.65
C ALA A 109 9.06 15.20 25.03
N GLY A 110 8.85 14.25 25.96
CA GLY A 110 8.32 14.53 27.29
C GLY A 110 6.92 15.13 27.31
N LEU A 111 6.10 14.82 26.30
CA LEU A 111 4.73 15.29 26.22
C LEU A 111 3.89 14.75 27.37
N PRO A 112 2.88 15.51 27.88
CA PRO A 112 1.94 15.00 28.86
C PRO A 112 1.24 13.72 28.34
N ASP A 113 1.00 12.74 29.21
CA ASP A 113 0.42 11.43 28.86
C ASP A 113 -0.89 11.54 28.09
N LEU A 114 -1.72 12.54 28.38
CA LEU A 114 -2.96 12.83 27.69
C LEU A 114 -2.79 13.04 26.18
N VAL A 115 -1.63 13.54 25.75
CA VAL A 115 -1.28 13.80 24.35
C VAL A 115 -0.34 12.72 23.81
N ALA A 116 0.62 12.29 24.64
CA ALA A 116 1.65 11.33 24.25
C ALA A 116 1.07 9.99 23.80
N GLU A 117 0.13 9.43 24.55
CA GLU A 117 -0.45 8.11 24.25
C GLU A 117 -1.28 8.09 22.95
N PRO A 118 -2.22 9.03 22.70
CA PRO A 118 -2.93 9.09 21.42
C PRO A 118 -2.00 9.29 20.21
N VAL A 119 -0.99 10.19 20.35
CA VAL A 119 -0.02 10.45 19.29
C VAL A 119 0.81 9.19 18.98
N ALA A 120 1.32 8.54 20.02
CA ALA A 120 2.09 7.30 19.86
C ALA A 120 1.24 6.18 19.23
N GLY A 121 -0.03 6.05 19.62
CA GLY A 121 -0.97 5.10 19.03
C GLY A 121 -1.17 5.33 17.53
N ILE A 122 -1.38 6.58 17.11
CA ILE A 122 -1.53 6.95 15.69
C ILE A 122 -0.24 6.65 14.91
N LEU A 123 0.93 7.04 15.43
CA LEU A 123 2.21 6.85 14.77
C LEU A 123 2.57 5.36 14.67
N LEU A 124 2.29 4.57 15.70
CA LEU A 124 2.45 3.13 15.66
C LEU A 124 1.55 2.50 14.58
N TRP A 125 0.30 2.97 14.49
CA TRP A 125 -0.62 2.51 13.47
C TRP A 125 -0.13 2.88 12.04
N VAL A 126 0.36 4.10 11.85
CA VAL A 126 0.97 4.54 10.58
C VAL A 126 2.15 3.63 10.20
N PHE A 127 3.05 3.34 11.15
CA PHE A 127 4.16 2.43 10.94
C PHE A 127 3.69 1.03 10.52
N GLN A 128 2.87 0.39 11.34
CA GLN A 128 2.45 -0.99 11.12
C GLN A 128 1.61 -1.16 9.86
N PHE A 129 0.67 -0.25 9.62
CA PHE A 129 -0.21 -0.30 8.45
C PHE A 129 0.56 -0.12 7.14
N ASN A 130 1.44 0.87 7.06
CA ASN A 130 2.21 1.10 5.84
C ASN A 130 3.23 -0.02 5.60
N LEU A 131 3.86 -0.56 6.65
CA LEU A 131 4.76 -1.70 6.52
C LEU A 131 4.03 -2.94 5.99
N ALA A 132 2.89 -3.28 6.58
CA ALA A 132 2.08 -4.42 6.14
C ALA A 132 1.56 -4.22 4.71
N LEU A 133 1.11 -3.01 4.36
CA LEU A 133 0.60 -2.68 3.03
C LEU A 133 1.70 -2.73 1.96
N GLY A 134 2.91 -2.27 2.27
CA GLY A 134 4.06 -2.37 1.38
C GLY A 134 4.41 -3.82 1.06
N ILE A 135 4.47 -4.68 2.09
CA ILE A 135 4.72 -6.13 1.91
C ILE A 135 3.60 -6.79 1.11
N PHE A 136 2.34 -6.48 1.46
CA PHE A 136 1.17 -7.04 0.78
C PHE A 136 1.16 -6.68 -0.71
N ASN A 137 1.46 -5.43 -1.06
CA ASN A 137 1.50 -4.99 -2.44
C ASN A 137 2.67 -5.59 -3.24
N LEU A 138 3.71 -6.11 -2.59
CA LEU A 138 4.80 -6.84 -3.26
C LEU A 138 4.46 -8.28 -3.60
N ILE A 139 3.32 -8.83 -3.14
CA ILE A 139 2.88 -10.18 -3.53
C ILE A 139 2.73 -10.20 -5.06
N PRO A 140 3.37 -11.17 -5.76
CA PRO A 140 3.36 -11.23 -7.22
C PRO A 140 2.01 -11.80 -7.74
N LEU A 141 0.94 -11.09 -7.46
CA LEU A 141 -0.43 -11.45 -7.84
C LEU A 141 -1.20 -10.20 -8.31
N PRO A 142 -1.64 -10.12 -9.57
CA PRO A 142 -2.56 -9.08 -10.00
C PRO A 142 -3.87 -9.15 -9.19
N PRO A 143 -4.47 -8.03 -8.79
CA PRO A 143 -4.18 -6.65 -9.17
C PRO A 143 -3.21 -5.90 -8.25
N LEU A 144 -2.37 -6.58 -7.46
CA LEU A 144 -1.38 -5.95 -6.59
C LEU A 144 -0.18 -5.43 -7.42
N ASP A 145 0.54 -4.46 -6.86
CA ASP A 145 1.70 -3.83 -7.51
C ASP A 145 2.79 -4.86 -7.88
N GLY A 146 2.94 -5.91 -7.04
CA GLY A 146 3.83 -7.04 -7.29
C GLY A 146 3.50 -7.84 -8.56
N GLY A 147 2.27 -7.79 -9.04
CA GLY A 147 1.87 -8.38 -10.32
C GLY A 147 2.63 -7.81 -11.52
N HIS A 148 3.04 -6.53 -11.46
CA HIS A 148 3.83 -5.89 -12.51
C HIS A 148 5.23 -6.49 -12.68
N PHE A 149 5.73 -7.25 -11.69
CA PHE A 149 7.02 -7.94 -11.79
C PHE A 149 6.95 -9.29 -12.51
N LEU A 150 5.75 -9.89 -12.63
CA LEU A 150 5.56 -11.22 -13.26
C LEU A 150 6.16 -11.34 -14.66
N PRO A 151 5.99 -10.38 -15.59
CA PRO A 151 6.55 -10.47 -16.94
C PRO A 151 8.08 -10.52 -16.99
N TYR A 152 8.75 -10.15 -15.88
CA TYR A 152 10.22 -10.10 -15.79
C TYR A 152 10.79 -11.31 -15.06
N VAL A 153 10.02 -11.88 -14.14
CA VAL A 153 10.44 -13.07 -13.37
C VAL A 153 10.12 -14.35 -14.15
N LEU A 154 9.02 -14.34 -14.89
CA LEU A 154 8.57 -15.50 -15.66
C LEU A 154 9.16 -15.51 -17.08
N PRO A 155 9.43 -16.70 -17.65
CA PRO A 155 9.86 -16.81 -19.04
C PRO A 155 8.79 -16.30 -20.00
N ARG A 156 9.19 -15.84 -21.20
CA ARG A 156 8.26 -15.31 -22.22
C ARG A 156 7.14 -16.28 -22.59
N ALA A 157 7.38 -17.58 -22.48
CA ALA A 157 6.36 -18.62 -22.70
C ALA A 157 5.21 -18.60 -21.68
N ALA A 158 5.36 -17.92 -20.54
CA ALA A 158 4.34 -17.83 -19.50
C ALA A 158 3.29 -16.72 -19.73
N GLY A 159 3.25 -16.09 -20.90
CA GLY A 159 2.31 -15.01 -21.20
C GLY A 159 0.84 -15.39 -21.00
N ASP A 160 0.47 -16.65 -21.32
CA ASP A 160 -0.89 -17.16 -21.08
C ASP A 160 -1.19 -17.31 -19.58
N LEU A 161 -0.21 -17.72 -18.79
CA LEU A 161 -0.35 -17.80 -17.32
C LEU A 161 -0.55 -16.39 -16.74
N ILE A 162 0.21 -15.40 -17.17
CA ILE A 162 0.09 -14.01 -16.71
C ILE A 162 -1.32 -13.48 -17.03
N ARG A 163 -1.82 -13.68 -18.25
CA ARG A 163 -3.18 -13.27 -18.64
C ARG A 163 -4.25 -13.95 -17.78
N ARG A 164 -4.10 -15.24 -17.49
CA ARG A 164 -5.00 -15.94 -16.57
C ARG A 164 -4.95 -15.37 -15.16
N LEU A 165 -3.76 -15.09 -14.65
CA LEU A 165 -3.59 -14.47 -13.33
C LEU A 165 -4.21 -13.07 -13.28
N GLU A 166 -4.13 -12.28 -14.33
CA GLU A 166 -4.82 -10.98 -14.42
C GLU A 166 -6.34 -11.11 -14.33
N GLN A 167 -6.92 -12.15 -14.96
CA GLN A 167 -8.36 -12.40 -14.95
C GLN A 167 -8.86 -12.94 -13.60
N ILE A 168 -8.18 -13.93 -13.04
CA ILE A 168 -8.63 -14.60 -11.80
C ILE A 168 -8.00 -14.01 -10.53
N GLY A 169 -6.95 -13.20 -10.67
CA GLY A 169 -6.19 -12.62 -9.55
C GLY A 169 -7.05 -11.91 -8.51
N PRO A 170 -8.02 -11.07 -8.90
CA PRO A 170 -8.93 -10.45 -7.94
C PRO A 170 -9.68 -11.46 -7.09
N LEU A 171 -10.15 -12.56 -7.69
CA LEU A 171 -10.85 -13.63 -6.98
C LEU A 171 -9.89 -14.38 -6.04
N VAL A 172 -8.71 -14.74 -6.54
CA VAL A 172 -7.65 -15.39 -5.74
C VAL A 172 -7.28 -14.53 -4.55
N LEU A 173 -7.16 -13.20 -4.76
CA LEU A 173 -6.85 -12.25 -3.69
C LEU A 173 -7.94 -12.23 -2.61
N ILE A 174 -9.22 -12.21 -3.01
CA ILE A 174 -10.35 -12.25 -2.08
C ILE A 174 -10.29 -13.54 -1.24
N VAL A 175 -10.11 -14.70 -1.88
CA VAL A 175 -9.99 -15.99 -1.19
C VAL A 175 -8.81 -16.00 -0.24
N LEU A 176 -7.65 -15.49 -0.67
CA LEU A 176 -6.42 -15.42 0.13
C LEU A 176 -6.61 -14.53 1.40
N VAL A 177 -7.32 -13.42 1.26
CA VAL A 177 -7.62 -12.52 2.37
C VAL A 177 -8.68 -13.14 3.30
N MET A 178 -9.76 -13.67 2.73
CA MET A 178 -10.87 -14.28 3.51
C MET A 178 -10.46 -15.53 4.28
N SER A 179 -9.58 -16.35 3.71
CA SER A 179 -9.02 -17.53 4.39
C SER A 179 -8.01 -17.18 5.50
N GLY A 180 -7.57 -15.92 5.56
CA GLY A 180 -6.50 -15.49 6.47
C GLY A 180 -5.12 -16.01 6.09
N ALA A 181 -4.95 -16.60 4.90
CA ALA A 181 -3.67 -17.12 4.43
C ALA A 181 -2.62 -16.02 4.25
N THR A 182 -3.05 -14.76 4.04
CA THR A 182 -2.18 -13.57 3.98
C THR A 182 -1.27 -13.45 5.19
N ARG A 183 -1.70 -13.87 6.39
CA ARG A 183 -0.89 -13.83 7.62
C ARG A 183 0.37 -14.69 7.54
N TYR A 184 0.31 -15.80 6.80
CA TYR A 184 1.46 -16.71 6.65
C TYR A 184 2.48 -16.18 5.65
N ILE A 185 2.05 -15.34 4.71
CA ILE A 185 2.91 -14.69 3.71
C ILE A 185 3.46 -13.38 4.26
N VAL A 186 2.57 -12.50 4.73
CA VAL A 186 2.93 -11.16 5.20
C VAL A 186 3.58 -11.21 6.59
N GLY A 187 3.13 -12.10 7.47
CA GLY A 187 3.57 -12.15 8.87
C GLY A 187 5.08 -12.34 9.08
N PRO A 188 5.73 -13.33 8.44
CA PRO A 188 7.18 -13.52 8.56
C PRO A 188 7.97 -12.32 8.03
N ALA A 189 7.62 -11.81 6.84
CA ALA A 189 8.26 -10.64 6.25
C ALA A 189 8.07 -9.39 7.11
N PHE A 190 6.87 -9.22 7.70
CA PHE A 190 6.57 -8.11 8.59
C PHE A 190 7.47 -8.13 9.83
N ARG A 191 7.60 -9.30 10.51
CA ARG A 191 8.47 -9.41 11.69
C ARG A 191 9.94 -9.10 11.35
N ALA A 192 10.46 -9.69 10.27
CA ALA A 192 11.83 -9.43 9.84
C ALA A 192 12.07 -7.94 9.54
N LEU A 193 11.15 -7.29 8.83
CA LEU A 193 11.28 -5.87 8.53
C LEU A 193 11.13 -4.99 9.77
N VAL A 194 10.26 -5.32 10.71
CA VAL A 194 10.17 -4.60 12.00
C VAL A 194 11.52 -4.62 12.72
N GLU A 195 12.18 -5.77 12.80
CA GLU A 195 13.50 -5.89 13.42
C GLU A 195 14.54 -4.99 12.72
N VAL A 196 14.56 -5.00 11.39
CA VAL A 196 15.45 -4.14 10.60
C VAL A 196 15.17 -2.66 10.87
N TYR A 197 13.91 -2.24 10.80
CA TYR A 197 13.52 -0.85 11.02
C TYR A 197 13.87 -0.37 12.43
N VAL A 198 13.57 -1.17 13.45
CA VAL A 198 13.90 -0.85 14.83
C VAL A 198 15.42 -0.77 15.03
N SER A 199 16.19 -1.68 14.43
CA SER A 199 17.65 -1.66 14.51
C SER A 199 18.24 -0.42 13.85
N VAL A 200 17.74 -0.04 12.67
CA VAL A 200 18.18 1.17 11.96
C VAL A 200 17.85 2.43 12.77
N VAL A 201 16.63 2.53 13.31
CA VAL A 201 16.23 3.71 14.09
C VAL A 201 17.04 3.80 15.38
N ARG A 202 17.35 2.69 16.05
CA ARG A 202 18.25 2.67 17.24
C ARG A 202 19.68 3.10 16.93
N LEU A 203 20.14 2.87 15.70
CA LEU A 203 21.49 3.28 15.27
C LEU A 203 21.56 4.79 14.99
N ILE A 204 20.45 5.38 14.54
CA ILE A 204 20.37 6.79 14.13
C ILE A 204 20.03 7.71 15.31
N LEU A 205 19.22 7.21 16.24
CA LEU A 205 18.67 7.96 17.37
C LEU A 205 19.18 7.41 18.71
#